data_201e6bb78012199e44e8f2c283d0637c
#
_entry.id   201e6bb78012199e44e8f2c283d0637c
#
_cell.length_a   1.000
_cell.length_b   1.000
_cell.length_c   1.000
_cell.angle_alpha   90.00
_cell.angle_beta   90.00
_cell.angle_gamma   90.00
#
_symmetry.space_group_name_H-M   'P 1'
#
loop_
_entity.id
_entity.type
_entity.pdbx_description
1 polymer ?
#
loop_
_entity_poly.entity_id
_entity_poly.type
_entity_poly.pdbx_seq_one_letter_code
_entity_poly.pdbx_strand_id
1 'polypeptide(L)'
;MNLTKIVNTSRKIQLSAFLLLTTLLCYSQTGQIVSDSIQSKSLAHTITQENPVRQLAIYLPPGYAASTKRFPVLYLLHGIGDTYEEFSGDTIKNNNIKDLMDAGIVANKFEEMIIVMPNENTNLFGSFYTNSSVTGNWEDFTALELVDFIDTKYRTIAKASSRAIAGHSMGGFGALTLAMKHPDIFSVTYGMNAALICFCGEVTPNNPAIVKSVKAKNIGELLATQSSIAVGLLTVAQAFSPNPSKPPFYVDKPFKMQGTKAVPDPEAYNKWVASNPVQMAERYKANLLKLKAIKFDLGNDDEYRFITENNRLFSRKLTMLKIPHQFEEYNGDHRNRLWGLDGRIYNDMLSFVYDNFGK
;
A
#
# COMPACT_ATOMS: atom_id res chain seq x y z
N MET A 1 23.03 -26.31 -66.34
CA MET A 1 22.47 -25.54 -65.16
C MET A 1 23.21 -26.02 -63.94
N ASN A 2 23.96 -25.18 -63.27
CA ASN A 2 25.08 -25.57 -62.38
C ASN A 2 24.55 -25.93 -60.98
N LEU A 3 24.63 -27.19 -60.57
CA LEU A 3 24.19 -27.72 -59.26
C LEU A 3 24.77 -26.94 -58.05
N THR A 4 25.95 -26.35 -58.20
CA THR A 4 26.63 -25.54 -57.19
C THR A 4 25.89 -24.24 -56.86
N LYS A 5 25.10 -23.65 -57.79
CA LYS A 5 24.30 -22.47 -57.56
C LYS A 5 23.02 -22.78 -56.74
N ILE A 6 22.45 -23.97 -56.91
CA ILE A 6 21.22 -24.39 -56.22
C ILE A 6 21.52 -24.67 -54.72
N VAL A 7 22.67 -25.34 -54.44
CA VAL A 7 23.05 -25.64 -53.05
C VAL A 7 23.40 -24.36 -52.26
N ASN A 8 24.04 -23.37 -52.90
CA ASN A 8 24.36 -22.11 -52.24
C ASN A 8 23.12 -21.24 -51.95
N THR A 9 22.08 -21.30 -52.81
CA THR A 9 20.86 -20.57 -52.62
C THR A 9 20.02 -21.17 -51.48
N SER A 10 19.94 -22.51 -51.37
CA SER A 10 19.23 -23.19 -50.30
C SER A 10 19.90 -23.00 -48.92
N ARG A 11 21.25 -22.99 -48.86
CA ARG A 11 21.98 -22.67 -47.63
C ARG A 11 21.77 -21.21 -47.15
N LYS A 12 21.76 -20.25 -48.08
CA LYS A 12 21.47 -18.84 -47.74
C LYS A 12 20.05 -18.65 -47.25
N ILE A 13 19.06 -19.33 -47.83
CA ILE A 13 17.66 -19.28 -47.39
C ILE A 13 17.49 -19.93 -46.01
N GLN A 14 18.14 -21.05 -45.72
CA GLN A 14 18.15 -21.72 -44.42
C GLN A 14 18.82 -20.86 -43.34
N LEU A 15 19.97 -20.22 -43.64
CA LEU A 15 20.64 -19.32 -42.72
C LEU A 15 19.80 -18.07 -42.41
N SER A 16 19.14 -17.48 -43.42
CA SER A 16 18.27 -16.33 -43.24
C SER A 16 17.00 -16.67 -42.45
N ALA A 17 16.41 -17.86 -42.69
CA ALA A 17 15.26 -18.33 -41.91
C ALA A 17 15.62 -18.63 -40.46
N PHE A 18 16.82 -19.18 -40.20
CA PHE A 18 17.34 -19.44 -38.86
C PHE A 18 17.67 -18.14 -38.12
N LEU A 19 18.21 -17.11 -38.76
CA LEU A 19 18.44 -15.78 -38.19
C LEU A 19 17.10 -15.06 -37.91
N LEU A 20 16.07 -15.17 -38.76
CA LEU A 20 14.77 -14.62 -38.51
C LEU A 20 14.04 -15.29 -37.33
N LEU A 21 14.19 -16.63 -37.18
CA LEU A 21 13.62 -17.35 -36.04
C LEU A 21 14.32 -16.99 -34.73
N THR A 22 15.62 -16.73 -34.70
CA THR A 22 16.36 -16.32 -33.50
C THR A 22 16.07 -14.87 -33.11
N THR A 23 15.78 -13.99 -34.06
CA THR A 23 15.38 -12.60 -33.76
C THR A 23 13.94 -12.50 -33.23
N LEU A 24 13.06 -13.45 -33.54
CA LEU A 24 11.71 -13.53 -32.97
C LEU A 24 11.71 -14.03 -31.51
N LEU A 25 12.77 -14.68 -31.04
CA LEU A 25 12.91 -15.17 -29.66
C LEU A 25 13.53 -14.13 -28.70
N CYS A 26 13.98 -12.99 -29.18
CA CYS A 26 14.56 -11.90 -28.37
C CYS A 26 13.63 -10.71 -28.16
N TYR A 27 12.33 -10.85 -28.34
CA TYR A 27 11.41 -9.90 -27.72
C TYR A 27 11.45 -10.18 -26.22
N SER A 28 12.19 -9.38 -25.48
CA SER A 28 12.09 -9.33 -24.02
C SER A 28 10.60 -9.17 -23.69
N GLN A 29 9.98 -10.26 -23.25
CA GLN A 29 8.59 -10.16 -22.81
C GLN A 29 8.59 -9.22 -21.64
N THR A 30 7.94 -8.06 -21.77
CA THR A 30 7.73 -7.16 -20.64
C THR A 30 6.57 -7.67 -19.79
N GLY A 31 6.55 -7.29 -18.53
CA GLY A 31 5.40 -7.53 -17.67
C GLY A 31 4.17 -6.77 -18.18
N GLN A 32 3.03 -7.06 -17.62
CA GLN A 32 1.78 -6.38 -17.96
C GLN A 32 1.00 -6.00 -16.70
N ILE A 33 0.28 -4.89 -16.76
CA ILE A 33 -0.73 -4.56 -15.75
C ILE A 33 -2.09 -5.01 -16.30
N VAL A 34 -2.80 -5.82 -15.53
CA VAL A 34 -4.16 -6.25 -15.81
C VAL A 34 -5.11 -5.65 -14.80
N SER A 35 -6.29 -5.22 -15.26
CA SER A 35 -7.38 -4.80 -14.38
C SER A 35 -8.24 -6.00 -14.02
N ASP A 36 -8.66 -6.05 -12.74
CA ASP A 36 -9.56 -7.06 -12.22
C ASP A 36 -10.50 -6.44 -11.20
N SER A 37 -11.47 -7.20 -10.72
CA SER A 37 -12.37 -6.74 -9.67
C SER A 37 -12.82 -7.89 -8.80
N ILE A 38 -13.08 -7.58 -7.52
CA ILE A 38 -13.60 -8.51 -6.53
C ILE A 38 -14.91 -7.97 -5.97
N GLN A 39 -15.95 -8.81 -5.90
CA GLN A 39 -17.18 -8.55 -5.17
C GLN A 39 -16.95 -8.90 -3.71
N SER A 40 -16.68 -7.91 -2.88
CA SER A 40 -16.34 -8.09 -1.47
C SER A 40 -17.58 -8.39 -0.62
N LYS A 41 -17.46 -9.41 0.22
CA LYS A 41 -18.43 -9.71 1.30
C LYS A 41 -18.16 -8.84 2.53
N SER A 42 -16.89 -8.57 2.81
CA SER A 42 -16.44 -7.74 3.94
C SER A 42 -16.92 -6.29 3.86
N LEU A 43 -17.22 -5.81 2.63
CA LEU A 43 -17.69 -4.45 2.35
C LEU A 43 -19.17 -4.39 1.95
N ALA A 44 -19.90 -5.50 2.06
CA ALA A 44 -21.33 -5.52 1.76
C ALA A 44 -22.14 -4.82 2.87
N HIS A 45 -23.18 -4.08 2.46
CA HIS A 45 -24.16 -3.46 3.37
C HIS A 45 -23.57 -2.48 4.39
N THR A 46 -22.57 -1.70 4.02
CA THR A 46 -21.99 -0.66 4.89
C THR A 46 -22.95 0.50 5.11
N ILE A 47 -22.88 1.15 6.28
CA ILE A 47 -23.73 2.30 6.62
C ILE A 47 -23.45 3.48 5.66
N THR A 48 -22.18 3.68 5.28
CA THR A 48 -21.75 4.71 4.34
C THR A 48 -22.00 4.36 2.88
N GLN A 49 -22.61 3.20 2.60
CA GLN A 49 -22.92 2.73 1.25
C GLN A 49 -21.67 2.63 0.36
N GLU A 50 -20.60 2.11 0.90
CA GLU A 50 -19.39 1.84 0.12
C GLU A 50 -19.68 0.83 -1.00
N ASN A 51 -19.06 1.03 -2.16
CA ASN A 51 -19.22 0.08 -3.27
C ASN A 51 -18.51 -1.24 -2.91
N PRO A 52 -19.21 -2.37 -2.81
CA PRO A 52 -18.58 -3.66 -2.51
C PRO A 52 -17.79 -4.24 -3.70
N VAL A 53 -17.97 -3.74 -4.93
CA VAL A 53 -17.14 -4.11 -6.08
C VAL A 53 -15.85 -3.30 -6.04
N ARG A 54 -14.74 -3.94 -5.71
CA ARG A 54 -13.43 -3.29 -5.61
C ARG A 54 -12.59 -3.59 -6.84
N GLN A 55 -12.12 -2.53 -7.48
CA GLN A 55 -11.20 -2.62 -8.62
C GLN A 55 -9.79 -2.90 -8.15
N LEU A 56 -9.05 -3.67 -8.93
CA LEU A 56 -7.67 -4.07 -8.69
C LEU A 56 -6.85 -3.79 -9.94
N ALA A 57 -5.62 -3.33 -9.77
CA ALA A 57 -4.59 -3.44 -10.79
C ALA A 57 -3.56 -4.48 -10.35
N ILE A 58 -3.15 -5.35 -11.28
CA ILE A 58 -2.25 -6.45 -10.97
C ILE A 58 -1.12 -6.47 -11.98
N TYR A 59 0.11 -6.29 -11.50
CA TYR A 59 1.28 -6.52 -12.34
C TYR A 59 1.58 -8.02 -12.40
N LEU A 60 1.64 -8.54 -13.62
CA LEU A 60 2.05 -9.89 -13.94
C LEU A 60 3.43 -9.84 -14.61
N PRO A 61 4.42 -10.63 -14.14
CA PRO A 61 5.81 -10.54 -14.63
C PRO A 61 5.95 -11.03 -16.07
N PRO A 62 7.10 -10.72 -16.71
CA PRO A 62 7.42 -11.21 -18.05
C PRO A 62 7.24 -12.72 -18.17
N GLY A 63 6.66 -13.18 -19.27
CA GLY A 63 6.43 -14.62 -19.52
C GLY A 63 5.34 -15.27 -18.68
N TYR A 64 4.59 -14.51 -17.85
CA TYR A 64 3.52 -15.07 -17.03
C TYR A 64 2.56 -15.94 -17.85
N ALA A 65 2.05 -15.47 -18.99
CA ALA A 65 1.06 -16.22 -19.80
C ALA A 65 1.61 -17.54 -20.37
N ALA A 66 2.91 -17.61 -20.67
CA ALA A 66 3.58 -18.77 -21.28
C ALA A 66 4.15 -19.77 -20.27
N SER A 67 4.11 -19.47 -18.97
CA SER A 67 4.71 -20.26 -17.90
C SER A 67 3.65 -20.90 -16.99
N THR A 68 4.00 -22.02 -16.36
CA THR A 68 3.24 -22.63 -15.24
C THR A 68 3.86 -22.29 -13.87
N LYS A 69 4.93 -21.50 -13.85
CA LYS A 69 5.63 -21.04 -12.63
C LYS A 69 4.66 -20.32 -11.70
N ARG A 70 4.85 -20.52 -10.41
CA ARG A 70 4.19 -19.74 -9.36
C ARG A 70 5.13 -18.67 -8.82
N PHE A 71 4.59 -17.54 -8.44
CA PHE A 71 5.34 -16.33 -8.12
C PHE A 71 5.07 -15.88 -6.68
N PRO A 72 6.05 -15.28 -5.99
CA PRO A 72 5.79 -14.55 -4.76
C PRO A 72 4.92 -13.31 -5.05
N VAL A 73 4.29 -12.77 -4.03
CA VAL A 73 3.31 -11.67 -4.18
C VAL A 73 3.64 -10.52 -3.26
N LEU A 74 3.64 -9.32 -3.81
CA LEU A 74 3.65 -8.06 -3.09
C LEU A 74 2.25 -7.42 -3.18
N TYR A 75 1.63 -7.15 -2.02
CA TYR A 75 0.45 -6.30 -1.92
C TYR A 75 0.92 -4.86 -1.69
N LEU A 76 0.58 -3.95 -2.61
CA LEU A 76 1.07 -2.56 -2.62
C LEU A 76 -0.09 -1.59 -2.43
N LEU A 77 -0.09 -0.92 -1.28
CA LEU A 77 -1.22 -0.18 -0.72
C LEU A 77 -1.08 1.32 -0.94
N HIS A 78 -2.12 1.96 -1.50
CA HIS A 78 -2.14 3.39 -1.84
C HIS A 78 -2.37 4.31 -0.64
N GLY A 79 -2.04 5.60 -0.81
CA GLY A 79 -2.27 6.67 0.16
C GLY A 79 -3.74 7.15 0.22
N ILE A 80 -4.03 8.06 1.18
CA ILE A 80 -5.35 8.68 1.31
C ILE A 80 -5.67 9.53 0.06
N GLY A 81 -6.91 9.42 -0.43
CA GLY A 81 -7.37 10.15 -1.61
C GLY A 81 -6.87 9.59 -2.94
N ASP A 82 -6.06 8.54 -2.90
CA ASP A 82 -5.56 7.83 -4.07
C ASP A 82 -6.33 6.50 -4.30
N THR A 83 -5.95 5.76 -5.33
CA THR A 83 -6.48 4.45 -5.69
C THR A 83 -5.33 3.54 -6.11
N TYR A 84 -5.62 2.37 -6.67
CA TYR A 84 -4.59 1.52 -7.29
C TYR A 84 -3.77 2.25 -8.36
N GLU A 85 -4.28 3.35 -8.93
CA GLU A 85 -3.61 4.15 -9.95
C GLU A 85 -2.36 4.88 -9.42
N GLU A 86 -2.22 5.05 -8.10
CA GLU A 86 -0.98 5.58 -7.50
C GLU A 86 0.25 4.82 -7.99
N PHE A 87 0.13 3.51 -8.20
CA PHE A 87 1.25 2.63 -8.56
C PHE A 87 1.13 2.00 -9.95
N SER A 88 -0.08 1.79 -10.46
CA SER A 88 -0.27 1.19 -11.78
C SER A 88 -0.03 2.17 -12.93
N GLY A 89 0.06 3.44 -12.61
CA GLY A 89 0.18 4.56 -13.54
C GLY A 89 -1.16 5.13 -13.93
N ASP A 90 -1.24 6.44 -13.84
CA ASP A 90 -2.25 7.23 -14.51
C ASP A 90 -1.60 8.06 -15.63
N THR A 91 -2.41 8.58 -16.54
CA THR A 91 -1.96 9.41 -17.66
C THR A 91 -1.38 10.76 -17.23
N ILE A 92 -1.55 11.13 -15.96
CA ILE A 92 -1.15 12.43 -15.41
C ILE A 92 0.18 12.33 -14.66
N LYS A 93 0.34 11.30 -13.81
CA LYS A 93 1.49 11.18 -12.91
C LYS A 93 2.68 10.44 -13.52
N ASN A 94 2.48 9.69 -14.59
CA ASN A 94 3.49 8.85 -15.27
C ASN A 94 4.26 7.91 -14.29
N ASN A 95 3.62 7.54 -13.18
CA ASN A 95 4.15 6.68 -12.15
C ASN A 95 3.73 5.24 -12.45
N ASN A 96 4.67 4.35 -12.74
CA ASN A 96 4.33 3.02 -13.19
C ASN A 96 5.25 1.97 -12.57
N ILE A 97 4.68 1.15 -11.70
CA ILE A 97 5.42 0.04 -11.05
C ILE A 97 5.92 -1.00 -12.06
N LYS A 98 5.20 -1.16 -13.19
CA LYS A 98 5.60 -2.09 -14.26
C LYS A 98 6.97 -1.74 -14.81
N ASP A 99 7.21 -0.46 -15.12
CA ASP A 99 8.49 -0.03 -15.72
C ASP A 99 9.66 -0.23 -14.75
N LEU A 100 9.43 -0.02 -13.45
CA LEU A 100 10.43 -0.28 -12.41
C LEU A 100 10.70 -1.78 -12.25
N MET A 101 9.64 -2.61 -12.27
CA MET A 101 9.78 -4.06 -12.19
C MET A 101 10.51 -4.62 -13.42
N ASP A 102 10.11 -4.24 -14.62
CA ASP A 102 10.73 -4.70 -15.85
C ASP A 102 12.21 -4.30 -15.93
N ALA A 103 12.54 -3.06 -15.55
CA ALA A 103 13.92 -2.58 -15.50
C ALA A 103 14.76 -3.36 -14.48
N GLY A 104 14.22 -3.65 -13.31
CA GLY A 104 14.93 -4.39 -12.26
C GLY A 104 15.15 -5.86 -12.61
N ILE A 105 14.20 -6.51 -13.27
CA ILE A 105 14.34 -7.88 -13.77
C ILE A 105 15.43 -7.93 -14.84
N VAL A 106 15.42 -7.01 -15.80
CA VAL A 106 16.46 -6.92 -16.85
C VAL A 106 17.84 -6.66 -16.25
N ALA A 107 17.91 -5.84 -15.21
CA ALA A 107 19.16 -5.53 -14.50
C ALA A 107 19.60 -6.64 -13.53
N ASN A 108 18.86 -7.76 -13.39
CA ASN A 108 19.06 -8.80 -12.39
C ASN A 108 19.14 -8.28 -10.96
N LYS A 109 18.40 -7.20 -10.66
CA LYS A 109 18.33 -6.59 -9.32
C LYS A 109 17.35 -7.32 -8.42
N PHE A 110 16.27 -7.83 -8.98
CA PHE A 110 15.27 -8.69 -8.33
C PHE A 110 14.61 -9.60 -9.38
N GLU A 111 14.03 -10.69 -8.91
CA GLU A 111 13.32 -11.64 -9.78
C GLU A 111 11.84 -11.29 -9.92
N GLU A 112 11.16 -12.12 -10.71
CA GLU A 112 9.75 -11.94 -11.02
C GLU A 112 8.87 -12.14 -9.79
N MET A 113 7.92 -11.22 -9.58
CA MET A 113 6.87 -11.32 -8.59
C MET A 113 5.55 -10.76 -9.16
N ILE A 114 4.44 -11.17 -8.59
CA ILE A 114 3.13 -10.53 -8.83
C ILE A 114 3.01 -9.35 -7.88
N ILE A 115 2.49 -8.20 -8.37
CA ILE A 115 2.17 -7.06 -7.49
C ILE A 115 0.67 -6.80 -7.59
N VAL A 116 0.00 -6.79 -6.44
CA VAL A 116 -1.44 -6.56 -6.32
C VAL A 116 -1.67 -5.18 -5.73
N MET A 117 -2.39 -4.34 -6.44
CA MET A 117 -2.72 -2.97 -6.06
C MET A 117 -4.25 -2.84 -5.93
N PRO A 118 -4.79 -2.96 -4.71
CA PRO A 118 -6.24 -2.83 -4.49
C PRO A 118 -6.68 -1.38 -4.42
N ASN A 119 -7.97 -1.12 -4.71
CA ASN A 119 -8.61 0.15 -4.40
C ASN A 119 -9.28 0.07 -3.02
N GLU A 120 -8.70 0.75 -2.05
CA GLU A 120 -9.17 0.83 -0.65
C GLU A 120 -9.72 2.22 -0.30
N ASN A 121 -10.07 3.00 -1.33
CA ASN A 121 -10.66 4.31 -1.15
C ASN A 121 -12.13 4.18 -0.71
N THR A 122 -12.55 5.02 0.24
CA THR A 122 -13.93 5.13 0.73
C THR A 122 -14.58 6.41 0.21
N ASN A 123 -15.88 6.55 0.46
CA ASN A 123 -16.61 7.79 0.17
C ASN A 123 -16.03 9.02 0.90
N LEU A 124 -15.17 8.80 1.92
CA LEU A 124 -14.41 9.84 2.62
C LEU A 124 -12.89 9.62 2.49
N PHE A 125 -12.44 9.24 1.27
CA PHE A 125 -11.06 9.26 0.80
C PHE A 125 -10.09 8.24 1.40
N GLY A 126 -10.53 7.24 2.17
CA GLY A 126 -9.63 6.18 2.63
C GLY A 126 -10.18 5.33 3.76
N SER A 127 -9.73 4.08 3.81
CA SER A 127 -10.16 3.07 4.79
C SER A 127 -9.25 2.96 6.01
N PHE A 128 -8.02 3.46 5.91
CA PHE A 128 -6.93 3.13 6.83
C PHE A 128 -6.78 1.62 7.03
N TYR A 129 -7.20 0.81 6.06
CA TYR A 129 -7.05 -0.65 6.08
C TYR A 129 -7.52 -1.28 7.40
N THR A 130 -8.59 -0.72 7.99
CA THR A 130 -9.06 -1.02 9.33
C THR A 130 -10.55 -1.38 9.32
N ASN A 131 -10.94 -2.44 10.00
CA ASN A 131 -12.34 -2.81 10.17
C ASN A 131 -13.12 -1.70 10.85
N SER A 132 -14.23 -1.29 10.24
CA SER A 132 -15.09 -0.20 10.71
C SER A 132 -16.55 -0.62 10.64
N SER A 133 -17.29 -0.40 11.73
CA SER A 133 -18.72 -0.67 11.79
C SER A 133 -19.57 0.22 10.88
N VAL A 134 -18.97 1.17 10.18
CA VAL A 134 -19.68 2.11 9.28
C VAL A 134 -19.23 1.99 7.82
N THR A 135 -17.92 1.88 7.56
CA THR A 135 -17.38 1.80 6.19
C THR A 135 -17.08 0.38 5.73
N GLY A 136 -17.17 -0.63 6.61
CA GLY A 136 -16.92 -2.04 6.28
C GLY A 136 -15.64 -2.60 6.87
N ASN A 137 -15.44 -3.90 6.71
CA ASN A 137 -14.33 -4.63 7.30
C ASN A 137 -13.13 -4.64 6.35
N TRP A 138 -12.43 -3.52 6.25
CA TRP A 138 -11.32 -3.31 5.31
C TRP A 138 -10.07 -4.13 5.64
N GLU A 139 -9.80 -4.39 6.93
CA GLU A 139 -8.74 -5.32 7.34
C GLU A 139 -9.01 -6.73 6.83
N ASP A 140 -10.25 -7.23 7.04
CA ASP A 140 -10.65 -8.56 6.58
C ASP A 140 -10.68 -8.64 5.05
N PHE A 141 -11.10 -7.56 4.38
CA PHE A 141 -11.03 -7.46 2.94
C PHE A 141 -9.59 -7.61 2.44
N THR A 142 -8.66 -6.82 2.97
CA THR A 142 -7.29 -6.78 2.46
C THR A 142 -6.48 -8.02 2.84
N ALA A 143 -6.57 -8.45 4.11
CA ALA A 143 -5.72 -9.52 4.61
C ALA A 143 -6.28 -10.92 4.31
N LEU A 144 -7.60 -11.08 4.21
CA LEU A 144 -8.23 -12.39 4.06
C LEU A 144 -8.86 -12.56 2.68
N GLU A 145 -9.86 -11.75 2.36
CA GLU A 145 -10.70 -11.92 1.17
C GLU A 145 -9.92 -11.68 -0.13
N LEU A 146 -9.13 -10.60 -0.19
CA LEU A 146 -8.30 -10.29 -1.35
C LEU A 146 -7.18 -11.32 -1.53
N VAL A 147 -6.56 -11.77 -0.44
CA VAL A 147 -5.49 -12.78 -0.49
C VAL A 147 -6.02 -14.10 -1.04
N ASP A 148 -7.18 -14.57 -0.57
CA ASP A 148 -7.83 -15.78 -1.06
C ASP A 148 -8.22 -15.68 -2.55
N PHE A 149 -8.78 -14.54 -2.95
CA PHE A 149 -9.12 -14.25 -4.34
C PHE A 149 -7.89 -14.31 -5.26
N ILE A 150 -6.79 -13.69 -4.86
CA ILE A 150 -5.55 -13.65 -5.64
C ILE A 150 -4.90 -15.03 -5.71
N ASP A 151 -4.84 -15.77 -4.61
CA ASP A 151 -4.26 -17.12 -4.58
C ASP A 151 -5.07 -18.13 -5.40
N THR A 152 -6.40 -17.94 -5.48
CA THR A 152 -7.29 -18.78 -6.27
C THR A 152 -7.18 -18.48 -7.76
N LYS A 153 -7.06 -17.22 -8.15
CA LYS A 153 -7.16 -16.78 -9.55
C LYS A 153 -5.80 -16.69 -10.24
N TYR A 154 -4.74 -16.39 -9.50
CA TYR A 154 -3.39 -16.18 -10.04
C TYR A 154 -2.40 -17.24 -9.55
N ARG A 155 -1.32 -17.43 -10.29
CA ARG A 155 -0.28 -18.42 -9.96
C ARG A 155 0.67 -17.87 -8.88
N THR A 156 0.18 -17.79 -7.67
CA THR A 156 0.92 -17.36 -6.49
C THR A 156 1.59 -18.52 -5.76
N ILE A 157 2.64 -18.25 -5.01
CA ILE A 157 3.15 -19.15 -3.97
C ILE A 157 2.38 -18.82 -2.70
N ALA A 158 1.30 -19.57 -2.43
CA ALA A 158 0.34 -19.33 -1.35
C ALA A 158 0.91 -19.63 0.06
N LYS A 159 1.96 -18.90 0.46
CA LYS A 159 2.66 -19.03 1.74
C LYS A 159 3.01 -17.65 2.29
N ALA A 160 2.92 -17.45 3.59
CA ALA A 160 3.33 -16.20 4.24
C ALA A 160 4.77 -15.82 3.87
N SER A 161 5.70 -16.78 3.82
CA SER A 161 7.10 -16.54 3.46
C SER A 161 7.32 -16.00 2.03
N SER A 162 6.30 -16.08 1.18
CA SER A 162 6.29 -15.59 -0.19
C SER A 162 5.27 -14.46 -0.41
N ARG A 163 4.75 -13.86 0.68
CA ARG A 163 3.90 -12.68 0.64
C ARG A 163 4.52 -11.53 1.40
N ALA A 164 4.56 -10.39 0.73
CA ALA A 164 4.94 -9.11 1.32
C ALA A 164 3.76 -8.13 1.21
N ILE A 165 3.77 -7.14 2.10
CA ILE A 165 2.86 -6.03 2.06
C ILE A 165 3.65 -4.72 2.22
N ALA A 166 3.43 -3.78 1.31
CA ALA A 166 4.07 -2.47 1.35
C ALA A 166 3.06 -1.38 1.02
N GLY A 167 3.39 -0.13 1.32
CA GLY A 167 2.51 0.97 0.96
C GLY A 167 3.08 2.33 1.32
N HIS A 168 2.45 3.36 0.77
CA HIS A 168 2.80 4.76 0.99
C HIS A 168 1.75 5.47 1.86
N SER A 169 2.18 6.33 2.77
CA SER A 169 1.30 7.16 3.58
C SER A 169 0.25 6.33 4.35
N MET A 170 -1.05 6.47 4.08
CA MET A 170 -2.11 5.61 4.60
C MET A 170 -1.83 4.13 4.30
N GLY A 171 -1.33 3.81 3.09
CA GLY A 171 -0.93 2.45 2.72
C GLY A 171 0.27 1.94 3.54
N GLY A 172 1.19 2.84 3.91
CA GLY A 172 2.29 2.51 4.81
C GLY A 172 1.80 2.15 6.22
N PHE A 173 0.80 2.89 6.74
CA PHE A 173 0.08 2.51 7.97
C PHE A 173 -0.55 1.12 7.81
N GLY A 174 -1.29 0.90 6.71
CA GLY A 174 -1.93 -0.39 6.41
C GLY A 174 -0.92 -1.53 6.37
N ALA A 175 0.18 -1.36 5.63
CA ALA A 175 1.22 -2.38 5.50
C ALA A 175 1.81 -2.79 6.86
N LEU A 176 2.19 -1.83 7.69
CA LEU A 176 2.77 -2.09 9.01
C LEU A 176 1.75 -2.74 9.97
N THR A 177 0.50 -2.28 9.97
CA THR A 177 -0.53 -2.79 10.90
C THR A 177 -1.07 -4.15 10.48
N LEU A 178 -1.29 -4.37 9.18
CA LEU A 178 -1.77 -5.67 8.69
C LEU A 178 -0.73 -6.76 8.89
N ALA A 179 0.56 -6.50 8.59
CA ALA A 179 1.62 -7.47 8.88
C ALA A 179 1.75 -7.75 10.38
N MET A 180 1.63 -6.73 11.24
CA MET A 180 1.63 -6.87 12.69
C MET A 180 0.49 -7.75 13.19
N LYS A 181 -0.71 -7.67 12.60
CA LYS A 181 -1.88 -8.43 13.01
C LYS A 181 -1.93 -9.82 12.39
N HIS A 182 -1.43 -9.96 11.15
CA HIS A 182 -1.53 -11.17 10.32
C HIS A 182 -0.16 -11.70 9.86
N PRO A 183 0.77 -12.04 10.79
CA PRO A 183 2.11 -12.54 10.44
C PRO A 183 2.10 -13.94 9.81
N ASP A 184 1.00 -14.64 9.89
CA ASP A 184 0.70 -15.92 9.22
C ASP A 184 0.28 -15.74 7.75
N ILE A 185 -0.03 -14.51 7.34
CA ILE A 185 -0.37 -14.13 5.95
C ILE A 185 0.78 -13.39 5.29
N PHE A 186 1.35 -12.39 5.95
CA PHE A 186 2.43 -11.55 5.45
C PHE A 186 3.67 -11.71 6.31
N SER A 187 4.82 -12.08 5.70
CA SER A 187 6.08 -12.23 6.45
C SER A 187 7.01 -11.03 6.32
N VAL A 188 6.81 -10.19 5.31
CA VAL A 188 7.63 -9.02 5.00
C VAL A 188 6.76 -7.79 4.90
N THR A 189 7.18 -6.67 5.52
CA THR A 189 6.45 -5.40 5.41
C THR A 189 7.38 -4.22 5.17
N TYR A 190 6.90 -3.26 4.35
CA TYR A 190 7.60 -2.00 4.09
C TYR A 190 6.63 -0.81 4.12
N GLY A 191 6.85 0.15 5.02
CA GLY A 191 6.08 1.40 5.09
C GLY A 191 6.87 2.57 4.53
N MET A 192 6.37 3.22 3.48
CA MET A 192 6.95 4.46 2.92
C MET A 192 6.22 5.67 3.49
N ASN A 193 6.90 6.57 4.20
CA ASN A 193 6.30 7.74 4.87
C ASN A 193 4.96 7.38 5.54
N ALA A 194 4.96 6.32 6.36
CA ALA A 194 3.74 5.73 6.89
C ALA A 194 2.95 6.73 7.76
N ALA A 195 1.66 6.92 7.46
CA ALA A 195 0.78 7.83 8.20
C ALA A 195 0.37 7.23 9.56
N LEU A 196 1.33 7.07 10.46
CA LEU A 196 1.12 6.60 11.82
C LEU A 196 0.49 7.74 12.64
N ILE A 197 -0.82 7.70 12.82
CA ILE A 197 -1.57 8.79 13.43
C ILE A 197 -1.27 8.91 14.92
N CYS A 198 -0.87 10.10 15.36
CA CYS A 198 -0.72 10.46 16.78
C CYS A 198 -1.37 11.81 17.06
N PHE A 199 -1.57 12.11 18.33
CA PHE A 199 -1.98 13.44 18.76
C PHE A 199 -0.75 14.35 18.93
N CYS A 200 -0.04 14.56 17.83
CA CYS A 200 1.19 15.34 17.72
C CYS A 200 1.21 16.10 16.39
N GLY A 201 2.20 16.91 16.14
CA GLY A 201 2.32 17.70 14.92
C GLY A 201 1.07 18.54 14.63
N GLU A 202 0.41 18.27 13.51
CA GLU A 202 -0.81 18.95 13.09
C GLU A 202 -2.06 18.43 13.81
N VAL A 203 -2.01 17.24 14.45
CA VAL A 203 -3.18 16.62 15.11
C VAL A 203 -3.25 17.04 16.59
N THR A 204 -3.31 18.35 16.81
CA THR A 204 -3.38 18.94 18.17
C THR A 204 -4.53 19.95 18.28
N PRO A 205 -5.11 20.15 19.47
CA PRO A 205 -6.26 21.05 19.66
C PRO A 205 -6.04 22.48 19.19
N ASN A 206 -4.78 22.93 19.13
CA ASN A 206 -4.43 24.29 18.72
C ASN A 206 -4.43 24.48 17.19
N ASN A 207 -4.46 23.41 16.40
CA ASN A 207 -4.52 23.52 14.96
C ASN A 207 -5.91 23.98 14.49
N PRO A 208 -6.01 25.05 13.68
CA PRO A 208 -7.31 25.51 13.14
C PRO A 208 -8.05 24.43 12.34
N ALA A 209 -7.35 23.50 11.69
CA ALA A 209 -7.96 22.38 10.97
C ALA A 209 -8.77 21.47 11.90
N ILE A 210 -8.34 21.27 13.16
CA ILE A 210 -9.08 20.52 14.17
C ILE A 210 -10.42 21.21 14.45
N VAL A 211 -10.39 22.51 14.68
CA VAL A 211 -11.61 23.31 14.92
C VAL A 211 -12.56 23.22 13.73
N LYS A 212 -12.04 23.31 12.50
CA LYS A 212 -12.83 23.17 11.26
C LYS A 212 -13.48 21.77 11.18
N SER A 213 -12.70 20.71 11.39
CA SER A 213 -13.21 19.33 11.41
C SER A 213 -14.29 19.10 12.47
N VAL A 214 -14.08 19.60 13.69
CA VAL A 214 -15.05 19.46 14.79
C VAL A 214 -16.34 20.18 14.48
N LYS A 215 -16.29 21.39 13.90
CA LYS A 215 -17.45 22.24 13.60
C LYS A 215 -18.24 21.78 12.38
N ALA A 216 -17.62 21.10 11.41
CA ALA A 216 -18.31 20.65 10.21
C ALA A 216 -19.50 19.74 10.56
N LYS A 217 -20.67 20.04 9.98
CA LYS A 217 -21.94 19.34 10.22
C LYS A 217 -22.29 18.34 9.13
N ASN A 218 -21.69 18.51 7.94
CA ASN A 218 -21.89 17.64 6.77
C ASN A 218 -20.65 17.67 5.88
N ILE A 219 -20.61 16.76 4.87
CA ILE A 219 -19.47 16.61 3.95
C ILE A 219 -19.24 17.91 3.16
N GLY A 220 -20.27 18.62 2.74
CA GLY A 220 -20.13 19.88 2.01
C GLY A 220 -19.39 20.94 2.82
N GLU A 221 -19.77 21.13 4.09
CA GLU A 221 -19.07 22.05 5.00
C GLU A 221 -17.63 21.61 5.26
N LEU A 222 -17.39 20.31 5.38
CA LEU A 222 -16.05 19.76 5.57
C LEU A 222 -15.14 20.07 4.34
N LEU A 223 -15.62 19.77 3.14
CA LEU A 223 -14.88 20.01 1.90
C LEU A 223 -14.68 21.52 1.66
N ALA A 224 -15.66 22.36 2.00
CA ALA A 224 -15.53 23.82 1.92
C ALA A 224 -14.43 24.38 2.83
N THR A 225 -13.93 23.62 3.80
CA THR A 225 -12.77 24.03 4.62
C THR A 225 -11.46 24.11 3.81
N GLN A 226 -11.38 23.42 2.66
CA GLN A 226 -10.18 23.26 1.83
C GLN A 226 -8.94 22.80 2.63
N SER A 227 -9.17 22.01 3.69
CA SER A 227 -8.11 21.54 4.58
C SER A 227 -7.99 20.02 4.51
N SER A 228 -6.91 19.53 3.93
CA SER A 228 -6.59 18.09 3.88
C SER A 228 -6.55 17.47 5.27
N ILE A 229 -6.00 18.19 6.26
CA ILE A 229 -5.98 17.73 7.67
C ILE A 229 -7.41 17.61 8.22
N ALA A 230 -8.30 18.60 7.98
CA ALA A 230 -9.66 18.54 8.50
C ALA A 230 -10.45 17.38 7.90
N VAL A 231 -10.28 17.12 6.62
CA VAL A 231 -10.88 15.96 5.91
C VAL A 231 -10.27 14.66 6.41
N GLY A 232 -8.93 14.55 6.43
CA GLY A 232 -8.23 13.35 6.87
C GLY A 232 -8.58 12.93 8.31
N LEU A 233 -8.83 13.89 9.21
CA LEU A 233 -9.28 13.58 10.56
C LEU A 233 -10.63 12.86 10.62
N LEU A 234 -11.57 13.18 9.73
CA LEU A 234 -12.85 12.48 9.69
C LEU A 234 -12.72 11.13 8.98
N THR A 235 -11.85 11.03 7.98
CA THR A 235 -11.48 9.74 7.37
C THR A 235 -10.93 8.78 8.44
N VAL A 236 -9.94 9.24 9.21
CA VAL A 236 -9.37 8.48 10.34
C VAL A 236 -10.43 8.15 11.40
N ALA A 237 -11.35 9.08 11.69
CA ALA A 237 -12.41 8.83 12.68
C ALA A 237 -13.37 7.72 12.22
N GLN A 238 -13.66 7.61 10.93
CA GLN A 238 -14.46 6.48 10.40
C GLN A 238 -13.75 5.13 10.57
N ALA A 239 -12.42 5.13 10.56
CA ALA A 239 -11.62 3.92 10.81
C ALA A 239 -11.45 3.60 12.30
N PHE A 240 -11.14 4.61 13.14
CA PHE A 240 -10.69 4.37 14.51
C PHE A 240 -11.76 4.59 15.58
N SER A 241 -12.76 5.42 15.30
CA SER A 241 -13.86 5.72 16.22
C SER A 241 -15.21 5.80 15.51
N PRO A 242 -15.58 4.76 14.72
CA PRO A 242 -16.87 4.72 14.04
C PRO A 242 -18.00 4.71 15.06
N ASN A 243 -19.11 5.41 14.71
CA ASN A 243 -20.32 5.46 15.52
C ASN A 243 -21.57 5.48 14.63
N PRO A 244 -22.24 4.33 14.42
CA PRO A 244 -23.43 4.21 13.59
C PRO A 244 -24.56 5.17 13.97
N SER A 245 -24.61 5.65 15.21
CA SER A 245 -25.69 6.50 15.73
C SER A 245 -25.47 7.99 15.48
N LYS A 246 -24.36 8.41 14.84
CA LYS A 246 -24.00 9.83 14.67
C LYS A 246 -23.89 10.25 13.18
N PRO A 247 -25.01 10.26 12.43
CA PRO A 247 -24.99 10.82 11.08
C PRO A 247 -24.62 12.32 11.09
N PRO A 248 -24.14 12.90 9.99
CA PRO A 248 -23.88 12.25 8.69
C PRO A 248 -22.49 11.61 8.56
N PHE A 249 -21.59 11.83 9.52
CA PHE A 249 -20.23 11.29 9.45
C PHE A 249 -20.08 9.89 10.07
N TYR A 250 -21.03 9.51 10.96
CA TYR A 250 -21.03 8.23 11.66
C TYR A 250 -19.76 7.99 12.48
N VAL A 251 -19.27 9.02 13.20
CA VAL A 251 -18.05 8.98 13.99
C VAL A 251 -18.19 9.61 15.37
N ASP A 252 -17.39 9.16 16.31
CA ASP A 252 -16.99 9.91 17.48
C ASP A 252 -15.74 10.71 17.15
N LYS A 253 -15.83 12.06 17.14
CA LYS A 253 -14.68 12.91 16.87
C LYS A 253 -13.71 12.90 18.07
N PRO A 254 -12.38 12.80 17.87
CA PRO A 254 -11.42 12.76 18.98
C PRO A 254 -11.29 14.09 19.74
N PHE A 255 -11.89 15.14 19.20
CA PHE A 255 -11.98 16.46 19.83
C PHE A 255 -13.41 16.96 19.81
N LYS A 256 -13.75 17.79 20.82
CA LYS A 256 -15.02 18.51 20.93
C LYS A 256 -14.77 19.98 21.25
N MET A 257 -15.76 20.82 20.97
CA MET A 257 -15.68 22.25 21.32
C MET A 257 -16.01 22.48 22.79
N GLN A 258 -15.16 23.25 23.47
CA GLN A 258 -15.41 23.85 24.78
C GLN A 258 -15.25 25.37 24.63
N GLY A 259 -16.37 26.04 24.48
CA GLY A 259 -16.38 27.43 24.05
C GLY A 259 -15.79 27.58 22.64
N THR A 260 -14.74 28.37 22.49
CA THR A 260 -14.04 28.60 21.21
C THR A 260 -12.88 27.63 20.96
N LYS A 261 -12.52 26.82 21.95
CA LYS A 261 -11.34 25.92 21.87
C LYS A 261 -11.78 24.49 21.62
N ALA A 262 -10.98 23.77 20.81
CA ALA A 262 -11.09 22.33 20.73
C ALA A 262 -10.40 21.70 21.95
N VAL A 263 -11.01 20.68 22.53
CA VAL A 263 -10.44 19.87 23.62
C VAL A 263 -10.60 18.39 23.30
N PRO A 264 -9.74 17.49 23.80
CA PRO A 264 -9.91 16.06 23.60
C PRO A 264 -11.27 15.56 24.08
N ASP A 265 -11.91 14.68 23.32
CA ASP A 265 -13.00 13.84 23.79
C ASP A 265 -12.41 12.51 24.28
N PRO A 266 -12.45 12.21 25.59
CA PRO A 266 -11.65 11.12 26.15
C PRO A 266 -11.93 9.74 25.53
N GLU A 267 -13.20 9.47 25.19
CA GLU A 267 -13.55 8.15 24.65
C GLU A 267 -12.98 7.93 23.25
N ALA A 268 -13.27 8.86 22.33
CA ALA A 268 -12.76 8.77 20.97
C ALA A 268 -11.22 8.91 20.93
N TYR A 269 -10.67 9.81 21.75
CA TYR A 269 -9.23 10.00 21.90
C TYR A 269 -8.52 8.67 22.26
N ASN A 270 -9.04 7.95 23.26
CA ASN A 270 -8.47 6.68 23.69
C ASN A 270 -8.57 5.58 22.60
N LYS A 271 -9.64 5.55 21.79
CA LYS A 271 -9.78 4.64 20.64
C LYS A 271 -8.67 4.90 19.62
N TRP A 272 -8.36 6.17 19.34
CA TRP A 272 -7.29 6.55 18.42
C TRP A 272 -5.90 6.19 18.97
N VAL A 273 -5.65 6.44 20.26
CA VAL A 273 -4.40 6.03 20.92
C VAL A 273 -4.22 4.51 20.80
N ALA A 274 -5.26 3.72 21.03
CA ALA A 274 -5.22 2.26 20.94
C ALA A 274 -4.97 1.75 19.50
N SER A 275 -5.33 2.55 18.48
CA SER A 275 -5.12 2.26 17.06
C SER A 275 -3.74 2.72 16.54
N ASN A 276 -2.96 3.45 17.36
CA ASN A 276 -1.63 3.89 16.99
C ASN A 276 -0.64 2.71 17.01
N PRO A 277 0.11 2.45 15.91
CA PRO A 277 1.09 1.35 15.84
C PRO A 277 2.13 1.37 16.95
N VAL A 278 2.52 2.53 17.46
CA VAL A 278 3.43 2.65 18.61
C VAL A 278 2.87 1.96 19.87
N GLN A 279 1.55 2.11 20.10
CA GLN A 279 0.86 1.44 21.22
C GLN A 279 0.57 -0.03 20.90
N MET A 280 0.21 -0.30 19.66
CA MET A 280 -0.08 -1.66 19.19
C MET A 280 1.14 -2.57 19.27
N ALA A 281 2.36 -2.06 19.04
CA ALA A 281 3.60 -2.84 19.02
C ALA A 281 3.81 -3.69 20.28
N GLU A 282 3.43 -3.20 21.45
CA GLU A 282 3.54 -3.95 22.69
C GLU A 282 2.55 -5.13 22.74
N ARG A 283 1.30 -4.88 22.40
CA ARG A 283 0.23 -5.90 22.35
C ARG A 283 0.52 -6.98 21.32
N TYR A 284 1.10 -6.61 20.18
CA TYR A 284 1.40 -7.51 19.07
C TYR A 284 2.88 -7.93 19.00
N LYS A 285 3.64 -7.76 20.09
CA LYS A 285 5.08 -8.10 20.12
C LYS A 285 5.36 -9.52 19.62
N ALA A 286 4.58 -10.50 20.06
CA ALA A 286 4.75 -11.90 19.67
C ALA A 286 4.54 -12.10 18.15
N ASN A 287 3.63 -11.35 17.54
CA ASN A 287 3.39 -11.38 16.10
C ASN A 287 4.51 -10.69 15.33
N LEU A 288 4.94 -9.52 15.77
CA LEU A 288 6.03 -8.78 15.15
C LEU A 288 7.34 -9.59 15.12
N LEU A 289 7.59 -10.40 16.15
CA LEU A 289 8.76 -11.31 16.21
C LEU A 289 8.65 -12.50 15.25
N LYS A 290 7.46 -12.80 14.66
CA LYS A 290 7.28 -13.83 13.63
C LYS A 290 7.59 -13.29 12.23
N LEU A 291 7.55 -11.98 12.04
CA LEU A 291 7.84 -11.36 10.74
C LEU A 291 9.31 -11.60 10.37
N LYS A 292 9.53 -11.97 9.12
CA LYS A 292 10.88 -12.17 8.58
C LYS A 292 11.64 -10.87 8.46
N ALA A 293 10.95 -9.80 8.02
CA ALA A 293 11.56 -8.49 7.85
C ALA A 293 10.53 -7.36 7.99
N ILE A 294 10.95 -6.30 8.67
CA ILE A 294 10.19 -5.06 8.86
C ILE A 294 11.10 -3.92 8.43
N LYS A 295 10.67 -3.12 7.46
CA LYS A 295 11.34 -1.86 7.10
C LYS A 295 10.32 -0.75 6.95
N PHE A 296 10.71 0.46 7.29
CA PHE A 296 9.97 1.67 6.97
C PHE A 296 10.95 2.83 6.84
N ASP A 297 10.55 3.81 6.06
CA ASP A 297 11.36 4.99 5.81
C ASP A 297 10.57 6.28 6.00
N LEU A 298 11.29 7.39 6.02
CA LEU A 298 10.77 8.71 6.31
C LEU A 298 11.55 9.79 5.59
N GLY A 299 10.84 10.65 4.84
CA GLY A 299 11.40 11.91 4.35
C GLY A 299 11.53 12.91 5.51
N ASN A 300 12.75 13.47 5.70
CA ASN A 300 13.01 14.40 6.80
C ASN A 300 12.22 15.71 6.69
N ASP A 301 11.87 16.09 5.44
CA ASP A 301 11.13 17.31 5.11
C ASP A 301 9.64 17.02 4.84
N ASP A 302 9.13 15.85 5.30
CA ASP A 302 7.70 15.51 5.19
C ASP A 302 6.86 16.63 5.83
N GLU A 303 5.96 17.21 5.06
CA GLU A 303 5.11 18.33 5.48
C GLU A 303 4.11 17.96 6.58
N TYR A 304 3.88 16.66 6.81
CA TYR A 304 3.04 16.16 7.89
C TYR A 304 3.89 15.77 9.11
N ARG A 305 4.04 16.70 10.04
CA ARG A 305 4.89 16.49 11.24
C ARG A 305 4.44 15.31 12.11
N PHE A 306 3.17 15.00 12.17
CA PHE A 306 2.70 13.80 12.86
C PHE A 306 3.29 12.51 12.25
N ILE A 307 3.57 12.48 10.93
CA ILE A 307 4.25 11.37 10.27
C ILE A 307 5.70 11.29 10.74
N THR A 308 6.44 12.41 10.66
CA THR A 308 7.86 12.42 11.05
C THR A 308 8.05 12.07 12.53
N GLU A 309 7.24 12.65 13.40
CA GLU A 309 7.33 12.42 14.85
C GLU A 309 6.99 10.97 15.21
N ASN A 310 5.90 10.42 14.63
CA ASN A 310 5.41 9.11 15.06
C ASN A 310 6.17 7.92 14.44
N ASN A 311 6.73 8.05 13.22
CA ASN A 311 7.63 7.03 12.67
C ASN A 311 8.90 6.89 13.51
N ARG A 312 9.50 8.01 13.94
CA ARG A 312 10.64 7.99 14.88
C ARG A 312 10.29 7.35 16.21
N LEU A 313 9.08 7.64 16.75
CA LEU A 313 8.59 7.00 17.98
C LEU A 313 8.37 5.50 17.79
N PHE A 314 7.85 5.09 16.65
CA PHE A 314 7.62 3.67 16.34
C PHE A 314 8.93 2.90 16.27
N SER A 315 9.95 3.42 15.57
CA SER A 315 11.28 2.80 15.52
C SER A 315 11.88 2.65 16.94
N ARG A 316 11.82 3.72 17.76
CA ARG A 316 12.28 3.64 19.15
C ARG A 316 11.52 2.58 19.96
N LYS A 317 10.20 2.49 19.78
CA LYS A 317 9.36 1.48 20.45
C LYS A 317 9.75 0.07 20.04
N LEU A 318 9.96 -0.20 18.76
CA LEU A 318 10.40 -1.50 18.27
C LEU A 318 11.78 -1.88 18.84
N THR A 319 12.72 -0.93 18.89
CA THR A 319 14.04 -1.11 19.51
C THR A 319 13.93 -1.47 20.99
N MET A 320 13.11 -0.74 21.76
CA MET A 320 12.87 -1.01 23.19
C MET A 320 12.26 -2.41 23.41
N LEU A 321 11.40 -2.86 22.51
CA LEU A 321 10.78 -4.18 22.54
C LEU A 321 11.69 -5.28 22.00
N LYS A 322 12.89 -4.94 21.50
CA LYS A 322 13.86 -5.86 20.87
C LYS A 322 13.26 -6.56 19.63
N ILE A 323 12.46 -5.84 18.85
CA ILE A 323 11.90 -6.29 17.59
C ILE A 323 12.86 -5.88 16.47
N PRO A 324 13.43 -6.83 15.70
CA PRO A 324 14.30 -6.51 14.57
C PRO A 324 13.55 -5.71 13.50
N HIS A 325 14.11 -4.57 13.10
CA HIS A 325 13.54 -3.73 12.05
C HIS A 325 14.63 -2.84 11.43
N GLN A 326 14.34 -2.33 10.25
CA GLN A 326 15.13 -1.29 9.59
C GLN A 326 14.29 0.00 9.53
N PHE A 327 14.88 1.10 9.97
CA PHE A 327 14.30 2.42 9.86
C PHE A 327 15.30 3.35 9.20
N GLU A 328 14.88 4.09 8.19
CA GLU A 328 15.74 4.95 7.40
C GLU A 328 15.10 6.32 7.25
N GLU A 329 15.87 7.37 7.50
CA GLU A 329 15.49 8.74 7.21
C GLU A 329 16.26 9.23 5.97
N TYR A 330 15.58 9.88 5.05
CA TYR A 330 16.20 10.40 3.83
C TYR A 330 15.87 11.88 3.62
N ASN A 331 16.71 12.57 2.86
CA ASN A 331 16.47 13.95 2.48
C ASN A 331 15.38 14.01 1.40
N GLY A 332 14.14 14.25 1.81
CA GLY A 332 12.96 14.30 0.95
C GLY A 332 11.70 14.64 1.72
N ASP A 333 10.64 14.96 0.97
CA ASP A 333 9.30 15.25 1.50
C ASP A 333 8.39 14.03 1.46
N HIS A 334 7.08 14.22 1.63
CA HIS A 334 6.11 13.13 1.67
C HIS A 334 6.02 12.31 0.36
N ARG A 335 6.36 12.90 -0.80
CA ARG A 335 6.10 12.30 -2.12
C ARG A 335 7.31 12.23 -3.04
N ASN A 336 8.32 13.06 -2.81
CA ASN A 336 9.48 13.07 -3.68
C ASN A 336 10.37 11.84 -3.48
N ARG A 337 11.26 11.57 -4.42
CA ARG A 337 12.19 10.42 -4.42
C ARG A 337 11.53 9.04 -4.31
N LEU A 338 10.23 8.93 -4.51
CA LEU A 338 9.56 7.63 -4.57
C LEU A 338 9.83 6.95 -5.90
N TRP A 339 9.72 7.69 -6.99
CA TRP A 339 9.68 7.19 -8.36
C TRP A 339 11.01 7.37 -9.11
N GLY A 340 11.15 6.65 -10.24
CA GLY A 340 12.36 6.63 -11.06
C GLY A 340 13.32 5.50 -10.67
N LEU A 341 14.35 5.27 -11.52
CA LEU A 341 15.37 4.25 -11.26
C LEU A 341 16.34 4.65 -10.13
N ASP A 342 16.33 5.92 -9.75
CA ASP A 342 17.01 6.47 -8.56
C ASP A 342 16.07 6.59 -7.36
N GLY A 343 14.78 6.25 -7.53
CA GLY A 343 13.76 6.37 -6.51
C GLY A 343 13.75 5.22 -5.49
N ARG A 344 13.10 5.47 -4.36
CA ARG A 344 13.04 4.54 -3.23
C ARG A 344 12.22 3.28 -3.51
N ILE A 345 11.16 3.39 -4.32
CA ILE A 345 10.40 2.20 -4.74
C ILE A 345 11.33 1.20 -5.41
N TYR A 346 12.14 1.64 -6.36
CA TYR A 346 13.05 0.78 -7.10
C TYR A 346 14.26 0.30 -6.27
N ASN A 347 14.91 1.21 -5.55
CA ASN A 347 16.17 0.92 -4.88
C ASN A 347 16.01 0.28 -3.52
N ASP A 348 14.96 0.66 -2.80
CA ASP A 348 14.79 0.25 -1.40
C ASP A 348 13.61 -0.72 -1.24
N MET A 349 12.39 -0.34 -1.63
CA MET A 349 11.21 -1.15 -1.33
C MET A 349 11.19 -2.47 -2.12
N LEU A 350 11.32 -2.43 -3.47
CA LEU A 350 11.30 -3.65 -4.28
C LEU A 350 12.47 -4.57 -3.97
N SER A 351 13.68 -4.01 -3.80
CA SER A 351 14.88 -4.77 -3.42
C SER A 351 14.73 -5.43 -2.05
N PHE A 352 14.29 -4.66 -1.03
CA PHE A 352 14.05 -5.20 0.30
C PHE A 352 13.02 -6.33 0.32
N VAL A 353 11.91 -6.15 -0.40
CA VAL A 353 10.87 -7.17 -0.49
C VAL A 353 11.42 -8.45 -1.12
N TYR A 354 12.11 -8.33 -2.27
CA TYR A 354 12.70 -9.46 -2.97
C TYR A 354 13.73 -10.20 -2.11
N ASP A 355 14.66 -9.50 -1.47
CA ASP A 355 15.73 -10.08 -0.66
C ASP A 355 15.18 -10.85 0.56
N ASN A 356 13.96 -10.53 0.97
CA ASN A 356 13.32 -11.11 2.13
C ASN A 356 12.20 -12.11 1.80
N PHE A 357 11.93 -12.43 0.54
CA PHE A 357 11.09 -13.60 0.25
C PHE A 357 11.79 -14.91 0.67
N GLY A 358 11.01 -15.88 1.12
CA GLY A 358 11.51 -17.24 1.37
C GLY A 358 11.92 -17.90 0.07
N LYS A 359 13.19 -18.29 -0.03
CA LYS A 359 13.75 -19.08 -1.14
C LYS A 359 13.33 -20.54 -0.98
#